data_6e452fdd4dbed99f03c87ea4fdf62e40
#
_entry.id   6e452fdd4dbed99f03c87ea4fdf62e40
#
_cell.length_a   1.000
_cell.length_b   1.000
_cell.length_c   1.000
_cell.angle_alpha   90.00
_cell.angle_beta   90.00
_cell.angle_gamma   90.00
#
_symmetry.space_group_name_H-M   'P 1'
#
loop_
_entity.id
_entity.type
_entity.pdbx_description
1 polymer ?
#
loop_
_entity_poly.entity_id
_entity_poly.type
_entity_poly.pdbx_seq_one_letter_code
_entity_poly.pdbx_strand_id
1 'polypeptide(L)'
;VKQAKEDVQTAFATYYDAQKDTITDTDFEKDTVVTDKIMLISNPIHTGAKEPTAWYEMGVLMKQAKKRVKIHTPYIICNDMMYDTWSDVAANVPEFTVMTNSVANNGNPFGSADYQKNRDRISSTGVTIWEYEGGYSYHGKSILIDDDISIIGSFNMDMRSVYLDTELMLVIRSKEINAQLESAMMKYEQGARQVLADGQYANP
;
A
#
# COMPACT_ATOMS: atom_id res chain seq x y z
N VAL A 1 2.79 34.79 15.30
CA VAL A 1 2.93 33.48 15.97
C VAL A 1 1.76 33.22 16.91
N LYS A 2 1.39 34.16 17.81
CA LYS A 2 0.28 33.97 18.77
C LYS A 2 -1.04 33.73 18.06
N GLN A 3 -1.41 34.61 17.12
CA GLN A 3 -2.64 34.48 16.33
C GLN A 3 -2.70 33.14 15.56
N ALA A 4 -1.61 32.75 14.88
CA ALA A 4 -1.57 31.47 14.17
C ALA A 4 -1.77 30.26 15.10
N LYS A 5 -1.28 30.34 16.35
CA LYS A 5 -1.51 29.28 17.33
C LYS A 5 -2.99 29.22 17.75
N GLU A 6 -3.64 30.37 17.97
CA GLU A 6 -5.05 30.45 18.32
C GLU A 6 -5.93 29.95 17.16
N ASP A 7 -5.59 30.29 15.92
CA ASP A 7 -6.30 29.83 14.72
C ASP A 7 -6.23 28.31 14.57
N VAL A 8 -5.05 27.71 14.78
CA VAL A 8 -4.86 26.25 14.74
C VAL A 8 -5.64 25.57 15.87
N GLN A 9 -5.60 26.11 17.08
CA GLN A 9 -6.36 25.54 18.21
C GLN A 9 -7.86 25.58 17.97
N THR A 10 -8.37 26.68 17.42
CA THR A 10 -9.78 26.84 17.08
C THR A 10 -10.20 25.86 15.97
N ALA A 11 -9.40 25.75 14.90
CA ALA A 11 -9.66 24.81 13.81
C ALA A 11 -9.66 23.36 14.30
N PHE A 12 -8.71 22.97 15.17
CA PHE A 12 -8.64 21.65 15.77
C PHE A 12 -9.86 21.35 16.65
N ALA A 13 -10.27 22.28 17.52
CA ALA A 13 -11.44 22.12 18.37
C ALA A 13 -12.72 21.93 17.54
N THR A 14 -12.89 22.72 16.49
CA THR A 14 -14.03 22.60 15.57
C THR A 14 -14.05 21.25 14.86
N TYR A 15 -12.91 20.79 14.38
CA TYR A 15 -12.77 19.48 13.75
C TYR A 15 -13.06 18.35 14.74
N TYR A 16 -12.47 18.41 15.95
CA TYR A 16 -12.69 17.42 16.99
C TYR A 16 -14.16 17.32 17.39
N ASP A 17 -14.82 18.47 17.63
CA ASP A 17 -16.23 18.49 18.00
C ASP A 17 -17.15 17.93 16.90
N ALA A 18 -16.79 18.12 15.62
CA ALA A 18 -17.51 17.54 14.50
C ALA A 18 -17.32 16.02 14.35
N GLN A 19 -16.24 15.47 14.89
CA GLN A 19 -15.88 14.04 14.73
C GLN A 19 -16.10 13.21 16.01
N LYS A 20 -16.17 13.85 17.20
CA LYS A 20 -16.22 13.13 18.47
C LYS A 20 -17.34 12.11 18.57
N ASP A 21 -18.54 12.47 18.09
CA ASP A 21 -19.70 11.58 18.17
C ASP A 21 -19.51 10.36 17.25
N THR A 22 -18.90 10.55 16.07
CA THR A 22 -18.54 9.45 15.16
C THR A 22 -17.54 8.47 15.78
N ILE A 23 -16.61 8.98 16.60
CA ILE A 23 -15.60 8.15 17.29
C ILE A 23 -16.17 7.45 18.52
N THR A 24 -17.06 8.13 19.26
CA THR A 24 -17.62 7.64 20.53
C THR A 24 -18.82 6.72 20.35
N ASP A 25 -19.55 6.85 19.22
CA ASP A 25 -20.76 6.07 18.94
C ASP A 25 -20.47 4.77 18.16
N THR A 26 -19.20 4.37 18.05
CA THR A 26 -18.84 3.09 17.44
C THR A 26 -19.35 1.93 18.30
N ASP A 27 -20.29 1.18 17.77
CA ASP A 27 -20.78 -0.05 18.37
C ASP A 27 -19.80 -1.18 18.00
N PHE A 28 -18.80 -1.39 18.85
CA PHE A 28 -17.76 -2.38 18.61
C PHE A 28 -18.29 -3.82 18.51
N GLU A 29 -19.41 -4.14 19.13
CA GLU A 29 -20.02 -5.48 19.00
C GLU A 29 -20.66 -5.66 17.62
N LYS A 30 -21.30 -4.62 17.11
CA LYS A 30 -21.98 -4.62 15.81
C LYS A 30 -21.02 -4.43 14.63
N ASP A 31 -19.99 -3.60 14.84
CA ASP A 31 -19.07 -3.18 13.76
C ASP A 31 -17.80 -4.03 13.69
N THR A 32 -17.73 -5.14 14.45
CA THR A 32 -16.63 -6.10 14.39
C THR A 32 -16.92 -7.27 13.48
N VAL A 33 -15.89 -7.85 12.93
CA VAL A 33 -15.93 -9.00 12.03
C VAL A 33 -15.06 -10.12 12.60
N VAL A 34 -15.56 -11.34 12.53
CA VAL A 34 -14.79 -12.51 12.92
C VAL A 34 -13.62 -12.73 11.97
N THR A 35 -12.44 -12.96 12.53
CA THR A 35 -11.23 -13.25 11.77
C THR A 35 -10.65 -14.60 12.17
N ASP A 36 -10.07 -15.34 11.21
CA ASP A 36 -9.42 -16.61 11.48
C ASP A 36 -8.08 -16.42 12.19
N LYS A 37 -7.33 -15.39 11.78
CA LYS A 37 -6.02 -15.07 12.33
C LYS A 37 -5.66 -13.61 12.09
N ILE A 38 -5.02 -12.99 13.08
CA ILE A 38 -4.38 -11.68 12.96
C ILE A 38 -2.92 -11.84 13.38
N MET A 39 -2.00 -11.26 12.59
CA MET A 39 -0.57 -11.25 12.87
C MET A 39 -0.01 -9.86 12.59
N LEU A 40 0.92 -9.41 13.43
CA LEU A 40 1.67 -8.18 13.22
C LEU A 40 3.05 -8.54 12.64
N ILE A 41 3.38 -7.95 11.51
CA ILE A 41 4.73 -7.97 10.91
C ILE A 41 5.37 -6.62 11.19
N SER A 42 6.63 -6.61 11.62
CA SER A 42 7.37 -5.38 11.87
C SER A 42 8.84 -5.51 11.50
N ASN A 43 9.44 -4.38 11.13
CA ASN A 43 10.90 -4.28 11.10
C ASN A 43 11.47 -4.22 12.52
N PRO A 44 12.73 -4.64 12.73
CA PRO A 44 13.40 -4.53 14.02
C PRO A 44 13.41 -3.08 14.55
N ILE A 45 13.21 -2.92 15.87
CA ILE A 45 13.19 -1.61 16.53
C ILE A 45 14.58 -1.28 17.06
N HIS A 46 15.43 -0.74 16.18
CA HIS A 46 16.75 -0.19 16.54
C HIS A 46 17.14 0.92 15.58
N THR A 47 18.16 1.69 15.91
CA THR A 47 18.71 2.74 15.05
C THR A 47 19.63 2.15 13.98
N GLY A 48 19.71 2.82 12.82
CA GLY A 48 20.54 2.40 11.69
C GLY A 48 19.85 1.43 10.75
N ALA A 49 20.64 0.80 9.87
CA ALA A 49 20.13 -0.15 8.90
C ALA A 49 19.55 -1.38 9.60
N LYS A 50 18.43 -1.85 9.07
CA LYS A 50 17.66 -2.98 9.63
C LYS A 50 17.73 -4.19 8.69
N GLU A 51 17.56 -5.36 9.26
CA GLU A 51 17.24 -6.56 8.50
C GLU A 51 15.86 -6.38 7.83
N PRO A 52 15.70 -6.81 6.57
CA PRO A 52 14.47 -6.62 5.79
C PRO A 52 13.36 -7.62 6.21
N THR A 53 13.10 -7.74 7.50
CA THR A 53 12.20 -8.76 8.08
C THR A 53 10.78 -8.61 7.55
N ALA A 54 10.23 -7.40 7.58
CA ALA A 54 8.86 -7.18 7.12
C ALA A 54 8.71 -7.48 5.61
N TRP A 55 9.70 -7.07 4.81
CA TRP A 55 9.73 -7.40 3.38
C TRP A 55 9.77 -8.91 3.14
N TYR A 56 10.67 -9.61 3.85
CA TYR A 56 10.82 -11.05 3.72
C TYR A 56 9.52 -11.80 4.05
N GLU A 57 8.90 -11.47 5.18
CA GLU A 57 7.66 -12.12 5.62
C GLU A 57 6.50 -11.86 4.66
N MET A 58 6.31 -10.62 4.20
CA MET A 58 5.31 -10.30 3.18
C MET A 58 5.61 -11.02 1.85
N GLY A 59 6.88 -11.07 1.44
CA GLY A 59 7.31 -11.78 0.25
C GLY A 59 7.00 -13.29 0.30
N VAL A 60 7.19 -13.92 1.46
CA VAL A 60 6.81 -15.34 1.66
C VAL A 60 5.31 -15.51 1.49
N LEU A 61 4.48 -14.63 2.06
CA LEU A 61 3.02 -14.71 1.92
C LEU A 61 2.59 -14.49 0.46
N MET A 62 3.12 -13.48 -0.22
CA MET A 62 2.80 -13.20 -1.62
C MET A 62 3.17 -14.37 -2.54
N LYS A 63 4.34 -15.00 -2.35
CA LYS A 63 4.79 -16.16 -3.17
C LYS A 63 3.94 -17.41 -2.96
N GLN A 64 3.17 -17.49 -1.88
CA GLN A 64 2.27 -18.61 -1.61
C GLN A 64 0.87 -18.43 -2.20
N ALA A 65 0.55 -17.27 -2.75
CA ALA A 65 -0.73 -16.99 -3.39
C ALA A 65 -1.05 -18.00 -4.51
N LYS A 66 -2.33 -18.34 -4.67
CA LYS A 66 -2.80 -19.31 -5.66
C LYS A 66 -3.57 -18.68 -6.80
N LYS A 67 -4.11 -17.48 -6.58
CA LYS A 67 -4.96 -16.79 -7.54
C LYS A 67 -4.38 -15.42 -7.89
N ARG A 68 -4.18 -14.58 -6.86
CA ARG A 68 -3.80 -13.18 -7.08
C ARG A 68 -3.01 -12.58 -5.94
N VAL A 69 -2.19 -11.60 -6.30
CA VAL A 69 -1.61 -10.59 -5.40
C VAL A 69 -1.92 -9.22 -5.97
N LYS A 70 -2.54 -8.36 -5.16
CA LYS A 70 -2.85 -6.97 -5.53
C LYS A 70 -2.21 -6.04 -4.49
N ILE A 71 -1.38 -5.11 -4.94
CA ILE A 71 -0.66 -4.15 -4.09
C ILE A 71 -1.14 -2.74 -4.40
N HIS A 72 -1.44 -1.96 -3.37
CA HIS A 72 -1.56 -0.51 -3.47
C HIS A 72 -0.48 0.15 -2.62
N THR A 73 0.29 1.03 -3.22
CA THR A 73 1.41 1.73 -2.57
C THR A 73 1.61 3.12 -3.17
N PRO A 74 1.98 4.14 -2.37
CA PRO A 74 2.23 5.48 -2.92
C PRO A 74 3.50 5.57 -3.78
N TYR A 75 4.49 4.70 -3.53
CA TYR A 75 5.82 4.72 -4.14
C TYR A 75 6.27 3.33 -4.52
N ILE A 76 7.11 3.25 -5.55
CA ILE A 76 7.85 2.04 -5.93
C ILE A 76 9.31 2.47 -6.15
N ILE A 77 10.18 2.18 -5.18
CA ILE A 77 11.62 2.50 -5.20
C ILE A 77 12.37 1.23 -4.77
N CYS A 78 12.53 0.31 -5.70
CA CYS A 78 13.01 -1.03 -5.43
C CYS A 78 14.52 -1.19 -5.68
N ASN A 79 15.13 -2.09 -4.92
CA ASN A 79 16.45 -2.65 -5.22
C ASN A 79 16.33 -4.05 -5.86
N ASP A 80 17.47 -4.67 -6.17
CA ASP A 80 17.52 -5.97 -6.84
C ASP A 80 16.76 -7.06 -6.08
N MET A 81 16.91 -7.14 -4.76
CA MET A 81 16.19 -8.11 -3.93
C MET A 81 14.66 -7.94 -4.01
N MET A 82 14.19 -6.70 -4.09
CA MET A 82 12.75 -6.43 -4.22
C MET A 82 12.25 -6.84 -5.60
N TYR A 83 12.99 -6.54 -6.67
CA TYR A 83 12.67 -6.98 -8.03
C TYR A 83 12.67 -8.50 -8.16
N ASP A 84 13.65 -9.19 -7.55
CA ASP A 84 13.72 -10.66 -7.54
C ASP A 84 12.50 -11.25 -6.84
N THR A 85 12.10 -10.67 -5.70
CA THR A 85 10.88 -11.10 -4.99
C THR A 85 9.65 -10.94 -5.87
N TRP A 86 9.49 -9.81 -6.58
CA TRP A 86 8.34 -9.58 -7.46
C TRP A 86 8.36 -10.50 -8.68
N SER A 87 9.54 -10.77 -9.23
CA SER A 87 9.69 -11.75 -10.32
C SER A 87 9.27 -13.15 -9.88
N ASP A 88 9.66 -13.56 -8.66
CA ASP A 88 9.23 -14.83 -8.08
C ASP A 88 7.71 -14.89 -7.88
N VAL A 89 7.09 -13.78 -7.43
CA VAL A 89 5.62 -13.70 -7.28
C VAL A 89 4.96 -13.83 -8.64
N ALA A 90 5.38 -13.04 -9.63
CA ALA A 90 4.81 -13.04 -10.97
C ALA A 90 4.94 -14.41 -11.68
N ALA A 91 6.03 -15.13 -11.42
CA ALA A 91 6.25 -16.47 -11.99
C ALA A 91 5.30 -17.55 -11.44
N ASN A 92 4.76 -17.34 -10.22
CA ASN A 92 3.99 -18.36 -9.50
C ASN A 92 2.52 -17.99 -9.29
N VAL A 93 2.15 -16.72 -9.46
CA VAL A 93 0.81 -16.22 -9.18
C VAL A 93 0.13 -15.79 -10.48
N PRO A 94 -1.06 -16.30 -10.80
CA PRO A 94 -1.75 -16.01 -12.07
C PRO A 94 -2.03 -14.52 -12.31
N GLU A 95 -2.34 -13.76 -11.25
CA GLU A 95 -2.62 -12.34 -11.33
C GLU A 95 -1.77 -11.59 -10.29
N PHE A 96 -0.84 -10.77 -10.78
CA PHE A 96 -0.03 -9.91 -9.93
C PHE A 96 -0.11 -8.46 -10.41
N THR A 97 -0.71 -7.59 -9.59
CA THR A 97 -0.96 -6.20 -9.93
C THR A 97 -0.43 -5.25 -8.84
N VAL A 98 0.01 -4.07 -9.27
CA VAL A 98 0.37 -2.98 -8.36
C VAL A 98 -0.25 -1.68 -8.85
N MET A 99 -0.89 -0.92 -7.94
CA MET A 99 -1.28 0.46 -8.18
C MET A 99 -0.37 1.40 -7.40
N THR A 100 0.14 2.41 -8.09
CA THR A 100 0.92 3.50 -7.50
C THR A 100 0.46 4.85 -8.07
N ASN A 101 0.94 5.97 -7.52
CA ASN A 101 0.66 7.26 -8.11
C ASN A 101 1.34 7.40 -9.47
N SER A 102 0.67 8.01 -10.44
CA SER A 102 1.33 8.49 -11.65
C SER A 102 2.37 9.56 -11.31
N VAL A 103 3.30 9.80 -12.20
CA VAL A 103 4.32 10.85 -12.03
C VAL A 103 3.67 12.22 -11.77
N ALA A 104 2.58 12.53 -12.49
CA ALA A 104 1.88 13.81 -12.35
C ALA A 104 1.10 13.93 -11.03
N ASN A 105 0.66 12.80 -10.45
CA ASN A 105 -0.19 12.76 -9.26
C ASN A 105 0.61 12.52 -7.96
N ASN A 106 1.91 12.27 -8.05
CA ASN A 106 2.73 11.92 -6.90
C ASN A 106 3.25 13.18 -6.18
N GLY A 107 2.94 13.30 -4.89
CA GLY A 107 3.44 14.38 -4.04
C GLY A 107 4.93 14.31 -3.69
N ASN A 108 5.64 13.22 -4.06
CA ASN A 108 7.06 13.03 -3.81
C ASN A 108 7.85 13.05 -5.13
N PRO A 109 8.50 14.18 -5.50
CA PRO A 109 9.22 14.30 -6.78
C PRO A 109 10.41 13.32 -6.90
N PHE A 110 11.07 12.97 -5.80
CA PHE A 110 12.18 11.99 -5.83
C PHE A 110 11.66 10.58 -6.10
N GLY A 111 10.56 10.19 -5.45
CA GLY A 111 9.92 8.91 -5.70
C GLY A 111 9.37 8.80 -7.11
N SER A 112 8.80 9.90 -7.65
CA SER A 112 8.34 9.95 -9.04
C SER A 112 9.47 9.79 -10.05
N ALA A 113 10.61 10.46 -9.82
CA ALA A 113 11.76 10.40 -10.72
C ALA A 113 12.39 8.99 -10.74
N ASP A 114 12.51 8.35 -9.57
CA ASP A 114 13.03 6.99 -9.47
C ASP A 114 12.07 6.00 -10.14
N TYR A 115 10.78 6.07 -9.85
CA TYR A 115 9.76 5.25 -10.48
C TYR A 115 9.78 5.39 -12.01
N GLN A 116 9.78 6.62 -12.52
CA GLN A 116 9.81 6.87 -13.97
C GLN A 116 11.04 6.26 -14.64
N LYS A 117 12.21 6.38 -14.00
CA LYS A 117 13.45 5.82 -14.49
C LYS A 117 13.45 4.29 -14.53
N ASN A 118 12.80 3.66 -13.56
CA ASN A 118 12.82 2.22 -13.35
C ASN A 118 11.53 1.52 -13.79
N ARG A 119 10.57 2.22 -14.39
CA ARG A 119 9.25 1.68 -14.76
C ARG A 119 9.34 0.44 -15.64
N ASP A 120 10.22 0.44 -16.64
CA ASP A 120 10.43 -0.71 -17.52
C ASP A 120 10.99 -1.91 -16.75
N ARG A 121 11.88 -1.65 -15.80
CA ARG A 121 12.41 -2.70 -14.92
C ARG A 121 11.34 -3.28 -14.02
N ILE A 122 10.47 -2.45 -13.46
CA ILE A 122 9.32 -2.89 -12.67
C ILE A 122 8.41 -3.77 -13.53
N SER A 123 8.05 -3.32 -14.73
CA SER A 123 7.25 -4.10 -15.68
C SER A 123 7.91 -5.44 -16.05
N SER A 124 9.24 -5.47 -16.18
CA SER A 124 9.99 -6.68 -16.55
C SER A 124 9.94 -7.78 -15.47
N THR A 125 9.54 -7.46 -14.24
CA THR A 125 9.26 -8.48 -13.20
C THR A 125 8.03 -9.31 -13.51
N GLY A 126 7.17 -8.87 -14.43
CA GLY A 126 5.88 -9.50 -14.75
C GLY A 126 4.69 -8.92 -13.98
N VAL A 127 4.90 -7.94 -13.10
CA VAL A 127 3.80 -7.26 -12.43
C VAL A 127 3.04 -6.34 -13.40
N THR A 128 1.72 -6.35 -13.35
CA THR A 128 0.89 -5.36 -14.05
C THR A 128 0.80 -4.08 -13.25
N ILE A 129 1.23 -2.97 -13.84
CA ILE A 129 1.28 -1.66 -13.19
C ILE A 129 0.02 -0.87 -13.53
N TRP A 130 -0.57 -0.23 -12.51
CA TRP A 130 -1.62 0.76 -12.63
C TRP A 130 -1.16 2.08 -12.04
N GLU A 131 -1.30 3.18 -12.78
CA GLU A 131 -0.95 4.53 -12.34
C GLU A 131 -2.21 5.32 -12.00
N TYR A 132 -2.34 5.72 -10.73
CA TYR A 132 -3.46 6.49 -10.22
C TYR A 132 -3.32 7.98 -10.54
N GLU A 133 -4.39 8.60 -11.07
CA GLU A 133 -4.47 10.01 -11.48
C GLU A 133 -5.71 10.72 -10.91
N GLY A 134 -6.16 10.36 -9.73
CA GLY A 134 -7.39 10.88 -9.13
C GLY A 134 -7.31 12.30 -8.57
N GLY A 135 -6.28 13.09 -8.91
CA GLY A 135 -6.17 14.52 -8.58
C GLY A 135 -5.57 14.82 -7.20
N TYR A 136 -5.30 13.82 -6.37
CA TYR A 136 -4.58 13.92 -5.11
C TYR A 136 -3.69 12.68 -4.91
N SER A 137 -2.57 12.84 -4.20
CA SER A 137 -1.64 11.73 -4.00
C SER A 137 -2.27 10.63 -3.14
N TYR A 138 -2.36 9.42 -3.69
CA TYR A 138 -2.74 8.23 -2.93
C TYR A 138 -1.64 7.88 -1.92
N HIS A 139 -2.02 7.56 -0.68
CA HIS A 139 -1.03 7.24 0.36
C HIS A 139 -1.34 5.96 1.16
N GLY A 140 -2.25 5.12 0.70
CA GLY A 140 -2.52 3.81 1.29
C GLY A 140 -1.38 2.81 1.02
N LYS A 141 -1.21 1.86 1.92
CA LYS A 141 -0.29 0.73 1.79
C LYS A 141 -1.06 -0.51 2.19
N SER A 142 -1.43 -1.27 1.18
CA SER A 142 -2.24 -2.46 1.36
C SER A 142 -1.90 -3.53 0.34
N ILE A 143 -2.03 -4.79 0.74
CA ILE A 143 -1.84 -5.95 -0.11
C ILE A 143 -3.03 -6.88 0.10
N LEU A 144 -3.63 -7.34 -0.99
CA LEU A 144 -4.58 -8.45 -1.00
C LEU A 144 -3.87 -9.69 -1.56
N ILE A 145 -4.02 -10.80 -0.88
CA ILE A 145 -3.52 -12.11 -1.32
C ILE A 145 -4.71 -13.06 -1.37
N ASP A 146 -4.98 -13.58 -2.53
CA ASP A 146 -6.15 -14.41 -2.83
C ASP A 146 -7.45 -13.73 -2.35
N ASP A 147 -8.38 -14.50 -1.78
CA ASP A 147 -9.68 -13.99 -1.36
C ASP A 147 -9.82 -13.95 0.18
N ASP A 148 -8.72 -14.15 0.92
CA ASP A 148 -8.81 -14.32 2.37
C ASP A 148 -7.69 -13.65 3.19
N ILE A 149 -6.61 -13.16 2.58
CA ILE A 149 -5.53 -12.47 3.30
C ILE A 149 -5.48 -11.01 2.90
N SER A 150 -5.49 -10.14 3.92
CA SER A 150 -5.33 -8.70 3.80
C SER A 150 -4.11 -8.24 4.60
N ILE A 151 -3.28 -7.38 4.03
CA ILE A 151 -2.12 -6.79 4.72
C ILE A 151 -2.25 -5.27 4.62
N ILE A 152 -2.27 -4.59 5.76
CA ILE A 152 -2.48 -3.14 5.84
C ILE A 152 -1.49 -2.56 6.84
N GLY A 153 -0.91 -1.39 6.54
CA GLY A 153 -0.04 -0.73 7.50
C GLY A 153 0.73 0.46 6.96
N SER A 154 1.96 0.61 7.42
CA SER A 154 2.79 1.77 7.12
C SER A 154 3.84 1.54 6.03
N PHE A 155 4.11 0.29 5.63
CA PHE A 155 5.20 -0.10 4.73
C PHE A 155 4.98 0.35 3.30
N ASN A 156 5.85 1.23 2.78
CA ASN A 156 5.91 1.57 1.37
C ASN A 156 6.75 0.53 0.60
N MET A 157 6.50 0.38 -0.69
CA MET A 157 7.35 -0.42 -1.58
C MET A 157 8.63 0.35 -1.93
N ASP A 158 9.40 0.71 -0.90
CA ASP A 158 10.65 1.46 -1.04
C ASP A 158 11.76 0.95 -0.11
N MET A 159 13.02 1.28 -0.45
CA MET A 159 14.19 0.84 0.31
C MET A 159 14.27 1.43 1.72
N ARG A 160 13.62 2.57 1.99
CA ARG A 160 13.57 3.12 3.35
C ARG A 160 12.71 2.24 4.24
N SER A 161 11.52 1.87 3.77
CA SER A 161 10.64 0.95 4.48
C SER A 161 11.29 -0.42 4.67
N VAL A 162 12.11 -0.88 3.72
CA VAL A 162 12.81 -2.16 3.84
C VAL A 162 13.92 -2.15 4.88
N TYR A 163 14.76 -1.08 4.91
CA TYR A 163 16.03 -1.11 5.64
C TYR A 163 16.21 -0.06 6.75
N LEU A 164 15.37 0.96 6.81
CA LEU A 164 15.59 2.10 7.71
C LEU A 164 14.43 2.38 8.65
N ASP A 165 13.20 2.40 8.12
CA ASP A 165 12.04 2.79 8.89
C ASP A 165 11.52 1.63 9.76
N THR A 166 10.96 1.96 10.91
CA THR A 166 10.24 0.98 11.74
C THR A 166 8.81 0.88 11.23
N GLU A 167 8.61 -0.09 10.36
CA GLU A 167 7.32 -0.32 9.73
C GLU A 167 6.51 -1.37 10.47
N LEU A 168 5.20 -1.21 10.42
CA LEU A 168 4.23 -2.16 10.98
C LEU A 168 3.21 -2.53 9.89
N MET A 169 2.97 -3.83 9.70
CA MET A 169 1.95 -4.35 8.82
C MET A 169 1.07 -5.34 9.57
N LEU A 170 -0.23 -5.11 9.55
CA LEU A 170 -1.22 -6.03 10.10
C LEU A 170 -1.65 -7.00 9.00
N VAL A 171 -1.42 -8.28 9.23
CA VAL A 171 -1.87 -9.37 8.36
C VAL A 171 -3.14 -9.97 8.96
N ILE A 172 -4.22 -9.95 8.20
CA ILE A 172 -5.53 -10.42 8.65
C ILE A 172 -6.01 -11.52 7.71
N ARG A 173 -6.31 -12.69 8.25
CA ARG A 173 -6.97 -13.75 7.51
C ARG A 173 -8.46 -13.71 7.77
N SER A 174 -9.21 -13.24 6.80
CA SER A 174 -10.67 -13.16 6.81
C SER A 174 -11.17 -12.82 5.42
N LYS A 175 -12.09 -13.61 4.88
CA LYS A 175 -12.71 -13.33 3.58
C LYS A 175 -13.52 -12.04 3.59
N GLU A 176 -14.19 -11.75 4.70
CA GLU A 176 -15.01 -10.56 4.83
C GLU A 176 -14.15 -9.29 4.85
N ILE A 177 -13.07 -9.27 5.67
CA ILE A 177 -12.12 -8.14 5.69
C ILE A 177 -11.43 -7.98 4.34
N ASN A 178 -11.08 -9.09 3.68
CA ASN A 178 -10.48 -9.05 2.34
C ASN A 178 -11.42 -8.39 1.34
N ALA A 179 -12.71 -8.76 1.31
CA ALA A 179 -13.70 -8.16 0.44
C ALA A 179 -13.96 -6.66 0.76
N GLN A 180 -13.96 -6.28 2.04
CA GLN A 180 -14.09 -4.88 2.46
C GLN A 180 -12.90 -4.05 2.00
N LEU A 181 -11.66 -4.55 2.18
CA LEU A 181 -10.46 -3.90 1.71
C LEU A 181 -10.44 -3.79 0.19
N GLU A 182 -10.79 -4.85 -0.53
CA GLU A 182 -10.90 -4.82 -1.99
C GLU A 182 -11.88 -3.76 -2.47
N SER A 183 -13.06 -3.70 -1.86
CA SER A 183 -14.05 -2.65 -2.18
C SER A 183 -13.52 -1.24 -1.95
N ALA A 184 -12.71 -1.03 -0.91
CA ALA A 184 -12.05 0.25 -0.65
C ALA A 184 -10.96 0.56 -1.69
N MET A 185 -10.15 -0.43 -2.09
CA MET A 185 -9.11 -0.30 -3.09
C MET A 185 -9.68 0.00 -4.48
N MET A 186 -10.75 -0.69 -4.88
CA MET A 186 -11.41 -0.50 -6.18
C MET A 186 -11.89 0.93 -6.42
N LYS A 187 -12.23 1.70 -5.38
CA LYS A 187 -12.62 3.12 -5.52
C LYS A 187 -11.49 3.96 -6.11
N TYR A 188 -10.25 3.64 -5.79
CA TYR A 188 -9.07 4.32 -6.34
C TYR A 188 -8.70 3.77 -7.71
N GLU A 189 -8.88 2.48 -7.96
CA GLU A 189 -8.62 1.85 -9.25
C GLU A 189 -9.43 2.46 -10.40
N GLN A 190 -10.63 2.99 -10.09
CA GLN A 190 -11.45 3.72 -11.08
C GLN A 190 -10.75 4.96 -11.65
N GLY A 191 -9.82 5.55 -10.91
CA GLY A 191 -9.00 6.69 -11.34
C GLY A 191 -7.60 6.28 -11.80
N ALA A 192 -7.34 5.01 -12.04
CA ALA A 192 -6.04 4.49 -12.45
C ALA A 192 -6.04 4.01 -13.90
N ARG A 193 -4.89 4.12 -14.56
CA ARG A 193 -4.67 3.64 -15.93
C ARG A 193 -3.59 2.56 -15.94
N GLN A 194 -3.83 1.49 -16.65
CA GLN A 194 -2.84 0.42 -16.82
C GLN A 194 -1.69 0.89 -17.71
N VAL A 195 -0.47 0.62 -17.26
CA VAL A 195 0.75 0.85 -18.02
C VAL A 195 1.04 -0.40 -18.87
N LEU A 196 1.25 -0.22 -20.17
CA LEU A 196 1.66 -1.28 -21.10
C LEU A 196 3.18 -1.44 -21.09
N ALA A 197 3.66 -2.56 -21.65
CA ALA A 197 5.08 -2.89 -21.71
C ALA A 197 5.95 -1.87 -22.45
N ASP A 198 5.37 -1.09 -23.37
CA ASP A 198 6.01 0.00 -24.08
C ASP A 198 5.96 1.35 -23.35
N GLY A 199 5.49 1.35 -22.10
CA GLY A 199 5.31 2.54 -21.28
C GLY A 199 4.11 3.41 -21.67
N GLN A 200 3.31 2.99 -22.64
CA GLN A 200 2.04 3.62 -22.98
C GLN A 200 0.95 3.19 -22.01
N TYR A 201 -0.19 3.87 -22.05
CA TYR A 201 -1.37 3.45 -21.29
C TYR A 201 -2.29 2.60 -22.16
N ALA A 202 -2.88 1.57 -21.57
CA ALA A 202 -4.02 0.90 -22.19
C ALA A 202 -5.13 1.94 -22.40
N ASN A 203 -5.73 1.94 -23.58
CA ASN A 203 -6.90 2.79 -23.83
C ASN A 203 -7.99 2.45 -22.81
N PRO A 204 -8.72 3.48 -22.29
CA PRO A 204 -9.86 3.28 -21.41
C PRO A 204 -10.99 2.50 -22.07
#